data_af5ffbaca9b012fe34cadf10e8f4f020
#
_entry.id   af5ffbaca9b012fe34cadf10e8f4f020
#
_cell.length_a   1.000
_cell.length_b   1.000
_cell.length_c   1.000
_cell.angle_alpha   90.00
_cell.angle_beta   90.00
_cell.angle_gamma   90.00
#
_symmetry.space_group_name_H-M   'P 1'
#
loop_
_entity.id
_entity.type
_entity.pdbx_description
1 polymer ?
#
loop_
_entity_poly.entity_id
_entity_poly.type
_entity_poly.pdbx_seq_one_letter_code
_entity_poly.pdbx_strand_id
1 'polypeptide(L)'
;MDGRRAPMGRRDVLGAGAGALAAALAAGCAAPAPGAPAAPGPSAPGSAAPATLPAAAPRRFPGLPFRIAHGPRDRPRVALTFDGRGDPDLARTALARCERAGARVTVLAVGTWLAEHPGLARRILDGGHEIGNHTEHHLDLAALDERAAYEEIAACARRLRRLTGSIGAWFRPSPTAYASPLVQRLARRAGYPHVLGCDVESRDHAATRVATVTRKVAGELRNGSVVELSLGRPVTIEALPLLLAEIGRRGLHAVTATELLDRPAADVTRTAR
;
A
#
# COMPACT_ATOMS: atom_id res chain seq x y z
N MET A 1 -44.53 46.31 13.40
CA MET A 1 -44.42 46.95 12.09
C MET A 1 -43.68 45.94 11.24
N ASP A 2 -44.41 45.01 10.62
CA ASP A 2 -45.00 45.12 9.27
C ASP A 2 -43.86 45.15 8.25
N GLY A 3 -43.73 44.32 7.28
CA GLY A 3 -44.64 43.38 6.63
C GLY A 3 -44.01 42.77 5.42
N ARG A 4 -44.55 41.59 5.11
CA ARG A 4 -45.04 41.06 3.81
C ARG A 4 -43.99 40.51 2.83
N ARG A 5 -44.01 39.19 2.65
CA ARG A 5 -44.71 38.26 1.70
C ARG A 5 -44.43 38.51 0.21
N ALA A 6 -43.81 37.51 -0.39
CA ALA A 6 -44.05 36.62 -1.56
C ALA A 6 -44.87 37.20 -2.76
N PRO A 7 -45.08 36.52 -3.93
CA PRO A 7 -44.86 35.17 -4.37
C PRO A 7 -44.51 34.94 -5.86
N MET A 8 -44.28 33.63 -6.19
CA MET A 8 -44.70 32.85 -7.39
C MET A 8 -44.61 33.41 -8.83
N GLY A 9 -44.12 32.55 -9.71
CA GLY A 9 -44.37 32.62 -11.17
C GLY A 9 -43.97 31.33 -11.86
N ARG A 10 -44.94 30.40 -11.94
CA ARG A 10 -44.95 29.30 -12.94
C ARG A 10 -45.21 29.89 -14.32
N ARG A 11 -44.62 29.32 -15.36
CA ARG A 11 -45.21 29.23 -16.70
C ARG A 11 -44.74 27.99 -17.43
N ASP A 12 -45.72 27.09 -17.65
CA ASP A 12 -45.72 26.00 -18.60
C ASP A 12 -45.78 26.54 -20.04
N VAL A 13 -45.12 25.89 -20.97
CA VAL A 13 -45.52 25.92 -22.37
C VAL A 13 -45.38 24.53 -22.97
N LEU A 14 -46.53 23.96 -23.32
CA LEU A 14 -46.75 22.82 -24.16
C LEU A 14 -46.48 23.15 -25.63
N GLY A 15 -45.98 22.18 -26.40
CA GLY A 15 -45.93 22.24 -27.86
C GLY A 15 -45.90 20.84 -28.46
N ALA A 16 -47.10 20.42 -28.87
CA ALA A 16 -47.30 19.16 -29.60
C ALA A 16 -47.06 19.36 -31.12
N GLY A 17 -46.61 18.28 -31.78
CA GLY A 17 -46.53 18.21 -33.24
C GLY A 17 -46.44 16.77 -33.71
N ALA A 18 -47.57 16.26 -34.16
CA ALA A 18 -47.76 14.95 -34.79
C ALA A 18 -47.34 14.95 -36.25
N GLY A 19 -46.97 13.79 -36.78
CA GLY A 19 -46.75 13.53 -38.20
C GLY A 19 -46.48 12.05 -38.48
N ALA A 20 -47.56 11.33 -38.76
CA ALA A 20 -47.55 9.95 -39.24
C ALA A 20 -47.23 9.89 -40.74
N LEU A 21 -46.58 8.84 -41.16
CA LEU A 21 -46.85 8.20 -42.46
C LEU A 21 -46.36 6.75 -42.46
N ALA A 22 -47.32 5.88 -42.67
CA ALA A 22 -47.15 4.43 -42.86
C ALA A 22 -46.79 4.12 -44.32
N ALA A 23 -45.95 3.12 -44.54
CA ALA A 23 -45.91 2.36 -45.77
C ALA A 23 -45.64 0.89 -45.45
N ALA A 24 -46.66 0.08 -45.64
CA ALA A 24 -46.60 -1.37 -45.65
C ALA A 24 -46.17 -1.86 -47.00
N LEU A 25 -45.25 -2.79 -47.05
CA LEU A 25 -45.06 -3.70 -48.16
C LEU A 25 -44.84 -5.12 -47.67
N ALA A 26 -45.77 -6.00 -48.02
CA ALA A 26 -45.66 -7.41 -47.76
C ALA A 26 -44.74 -8.05 -48.78
N ALA A 27 -44.04 -9.10 -48.45
CA ALA A 27 -43.79 -10.25 -49.31
C ALA A 27 -42.93 -11.32 -48.62
N GLY A 28 -43.35 -12.53 -48.61
CA GLY A 28 -42.55 -13.70 -48.90
C GLY A 28 -42.11 -14.52 -47.65
N CYS A 29 -42.99 -15.49 -47.25
CA CYS A 29 -42.56 -16.67 -46.50
C CYS A 29 -41.67 -17.55 -47.37
N ALA A 30 -40.42 -17.68 -47.00
CA ALA A 30 -39.56 -18.79 -47.41
C ALA A 30 -39.03 -19.48 -46.16
N ALA A 31 -39.38 -20.74 -45.95
CA ALA A 31 -38.90 -21.59 -44.89
C ALA A 31 -37.41 -21.90 -45.11
N PRO A 32 -36.55 -21.78 -44.10
CA PRO A 32 -35.17 -22.23 -44.21
C PRO A 32 -35.08 -23.76 -44.02
N ALA A 33 -34.32 -24.40 -44.88
CA ALA A 33 -33.91 -25.81 -44.80
C ALA A 33 -33.06 -26.06 -43.54
N PRO A 34 -33.03 -27.31 -43.01
CA PRO A 34 -32.22 -27.64 -41.83
C PRO A 34 -30.74 -27.50 -42.15
N GLY A 35 -30.10 -26.49 -41.54
CA GLY A 35 -28.69 -26.22 -41.69
C GLY A 35 -27.83 -27.22 -40.90
N ALA A 36 -26.74 -27.62 -41.53
CA ALA A 36 -25.69 -28.45 -40.97
C ALA A 36 -25.09 -27.81 -39.69
N PRO A 37 -24.53 -28.63 -38.77
CA PRO A 37 -23.92 -28.11 -37.54
C PRO A 37 -22.74 -27.21 -37.88
N ALA A 38 -22.77 -25.99 -37.35
CA ALA A 38 -21.66 -25.03 -37.43
C ALA A 38 -20.44 -25.59 -36.72
N ALA A 39 -19.31 -25.60 -37.41
CA ALA A 39 -18.02 -25.91 -36.80
C ALA A 39 -17.70 -24.89 -35.69
N PRO A 40 -17.09 -25.32 -34.55
CA PRO A 40 -16.68 -24.40 -33.52
C PRO A 40 -15.60 -23.46 -34.07
N GLY A 41 -15.93 -22.16 -34.08
CA GLY A 41 -14.98 -21.10 -34.43
C GLY A 41 -13.79 -21.10 -33.48
N PRO A 42 -12.62 -20.64 -33.94
CA PRO A 42 -11.43 -20.58 -33.07
C PRO A 42 -11.73 -19.71 -31.85
N SER A 43 -11.65 -20.31 -30.68
CA SER A 43 -11.70 -19.60 -29.39
C SER A 43 -10.59 -18.54 -29.39
N ALA A 44 -10.97 -17.29 -29.25
CA ALA A 44 -9.99 -16.21 -29.03
C ALA A 44 -9.07 -16.58 -27.86
N PRO A 45 -7.76 -16.37 -27.97
CA PRO A 45 -6.87 -16.62 -26.85
C PRO A 45 -7.32 -15.75 -25.68
N GLY A 46 -7.78 -16.39 -24.61
CA GLY A 46 -8.15 -15.71 -23.37
C GLY A 46 -6.98 -14.85 -22.96
N SER A 47 -7.22 -13.54 -22.81
CA SER A 47 -6.25 -12.61 -22.26
C SER A 47 -5.83 -13.14 -20.90
N ALA A 48 -4.68 -13.78 -20.83
CA ALA A 48 -4.08 -14.19 -19.57
C ALA A 48 -3.87 -12.92 -18.76
N ALA A 49 -4.55 -12.80 -17.63
CA ALA A 49 -4.29 -11.74 -16.67
C ALA A 49 -2.78 -11.73 -16.39
N PRO A 50 -2.11 -10.55 -16.38
CA PRO A 50 -0.69 -10.49 -16.17
C PRO A 50 -0.33 -11.24 -14.89
N ALA A 51 0.61 -12.18 -14.99
CA ALA A 51 1.06 -12.98 -13.86
C ALA A 51 1.59 -12.05 -12.79
N THR A 52 0.89 -12.00 -11.66
CA THR A 52 1.25 -11.15 -10.54
C THR A 52 2.49 -11.71 -9.87
N LEU A 53 3.54 -10.94 -9.78
CA LEU A 53 4.66 -11.29 -8.92
C LEU A 53 4.15 -11.39 -7.47
N PRO A 54 4.46 -12.49 -6.76
CA PRO A 54 4.11 -12.60 -5.35
C PRO A 54 4.86 -11.55 -4.54
N ALA A 55 4.30 -11.13 -3.40
CA ALA A 55 5.03 -10.28 -2.46
C ALA A 55 6.33 -10.96 -2.02
N ALA A 56 7.35 -10.15 -1.75
CA ALA A 56 8.61 -10.64 -1.22
C ALA A 56 8.37 -11.41 0.09
N ALA A 57 9.03 -12.56 0.25
CA ALA A 57 9.01 -13.32 1.49
C ALA A 57 10.00 -12.75 2.50
N PRO A 58 9.82 -12.99 3.82
CA PRO A 58 10.79 -12.59 4.83
C PRO A 58 12.18 -13.18 4.54
N ARG A 59 13.19 -12.33 4.61
CA ARG A 59 14.60 -12.72 4.41
C ARG A 59 15.40 -12.57 5.69
N ARG A 60 16.36 -13.47 5.88
CA ARG A 60 17.37 -13.32 6.91
C ARG A 60 18.53 -12.48 6.35
N PHE A 61 18.96 -11.51 7.12
CA PHE A 61 20.16 -10.70 6.84
C PHE A 61 21.25 -11.09 7.86
N PRO A 62 22.22 -11.95 7.46
CA PRO A 62 23.28 -12.42 8.36
C PRO A 62 24.07 -11.24 8.93
N GLY A 63 24.40 -11.32 10.23
CA GLY A 63 25.15 -10.26 10.92
C GLY A 63 24.31 -9.07 11.40
N LEU A 64 23.03 -8.96 10.96
CA LEU A 64 22.14 -7.92 11.49
C LEU A 64 21.39 -8.38 12.75
N PRO A 65 21.09 -7.45 13.66
CA PRO A 65 20.33 -7.76 14.87
C PRO A 65 18.90 -8.20 14.51
N PHE A 66 18.20 -8.80 15.47
CA PHE A 66 16.81 -9.19 15.24
C PHE A 66 15.91 -7.97 14.95
N ARG A 67 16.06 -6.88 15.70
CA ARG A 67 15.42 -5.59 15.43
C ARG A 67 16.35 -4.74 14.57
N ILE A 68 15.93 -4.43 13.38
CA ILE A 68 16.65 -3.57 12.44
C ILE A 68 16.01 -2.18 12.48
N ALA A 69 16.73 -1.18 13.00
CA ALA A 69 16.24 0.18 13.10
C ALA A 69 16.71 1.09 11.94
N HIS A 70 17.80 0.71 11.28
CA HIS A 70 18.35 1.43 10.14
C HIS A 70 19.17 0.50 9.27
N GLY A 71 19.42 0.90 8.03
CA GLY A 71 20.34 0.22 7.10
C GLY A 71 21.78 0.70 7.22
N PRO A 72 22.66 0.23 6.32
CA PRO A 72 24.04 0.68 6.23
C PRO A 72 24.13 2.19 5.99
N ARG A 73 25.15 2.83 6.60
CA ARG A 73 25.38 4.28 6.53
C ARG A 73 26.31 4.71 5.38
N ASP A 74 26.88 3.75 4.69
CA ASP A 74 27.86 3.92 3.61
C ASP A 74 27.23 4.15 2.23
N ARG A 75 25.89 4.13 2.13
CA ARG A 75 25.18 4.30 0.87
C ARG A 75 24.09 5.38 0.99
N PRO A 76 23.88 6.18 -0.09
CA PRO A 76 22.90 7.27 -0.09
C PRO A 76 21.47 6.74 -0.29
N ARG A 77 21.02 5.84 0.57
CA ARG A 77 19.68 5.24 0.52
C ARG A 77 18.95 5.47 1.82
N VAL A 78 17.64 5.58 1.75
CA VAL A 78 16.72 5.65 2.89
C VAL A 78 15.49 4.80 2.60
N ALA A 79 14.85 4.26 3.64
CA ALA A 79 13.56 3.59 3.50
C ALA A 79 12.46 4.45 4.14
N LEU A 80 11.47 4.83 3.33
CA LEU A 80 10.21 5.34 3.84
C LEU A 80 9.30 4.16 4.12
N THR A 81 8.90 4.01 5.39
CA THR A 81 8.02 2.93 5.82
C THR A 81 6.73 3.49 6.34
N PHE A 82 5.62 2.92 5.92
CA PHE A 82 4.29 3.42 6.24
C PHE A 82 3.50 2.39 7.04
N ASP A 83 2.87 2.83 8.12
CA ASP A 83 1.85 2.05 8.79
C ASP A 83 0.58 2.11 7.95
N GLY A 84 0.23 0.97 7.35
CA GLY A 84 -0.85 0.82 6.38
C GLY A 84 -2.20 0.65 7.06
N ARG A 85 -2.86 1.78 7.35
CA ARG A 85 -4.21 1.87 7.93
C ARG A 85 -4.84 3.22 7.59
N GLY A 86 -6.14 3.37 7.89
CA GLY A 86 -6.90 4.61 7.68
C GLY A 86 -7.45 4.74 6.27
N ASP A 87 -7.62 5.95 5.78
CA ASP A 87 -8.30 6.25 4.52
C ASP A 87 -7.58 5.63 3.31
N PRO A 88 -8.25 4.74 2.54
CA PRO A 88 -7.66 4.08 1.38
C PRO A 88 -7.35 5.01 0.21
N ASP A 89 -8.03 6.14 0.07
CA ASP A 89 -7.77 7.10 -1.01
C ASP A 89 -6.54 7.96 -0.71
N LEU A 90 -6.33 8.29 0.57
CA LEU A 90 -5.07 8.89 1.01
C LEU A 90 -3.90 7.93 0.77
N ALA A 91 -4.09 6.63 1.04
CA ALA A 91 -3.08 5.62 0.76
C ALA A 91 -2.73 5.54 -0.73
N ARG A 92 -3.72 5.49 -1.63
CA ARG A 92 -3.51 5.53 -3.08
C ARG A 92 -2.77 6.79 -3.52
N THR A 93 -3.15 7.92 -2.94
CA THR A 93 -2.52 9.22 -3.22
C THR A 93 -1.04 9.23 -2.82
N ALA A 94 -0.72 8.69 -1.62
CA ALA A 94 0.66 8.58 -1.16
C ALA A 94 1.52 7.74 -2.09
N LEU A 95 1.04 6.53 -2.43
CA LEU A 95 1.73 5.62 -3.35
C LEU A 95 2.00 6.29 -4.70
N ALA A 96 0.99 6.92 -5.29
CA ALA A 96 1.15 7.65 -6.55
C ALA A 96 2.14 8.82 -6.47
N ARG A 97 2.27 9.50 -5.32
CA ARG A 97 3.28 10.55 -5.11
C ARG A 97 4.68 9.96 -5.04
N CYS A 98 4.85 8.82 -4.35
CA CYS A 98 6.12 8.11 -4.30
C CYS A 98 6.57 7.66 -5.69
N GLU A 99 5.68 7.05 -6.46
CA GLU A 99 5.93 6.58 -7.81
C GLU A 99 6.36 7.70 -8.75
N ARG A 100 5.65 8.84 -8.73
CA ARG A 100 6.02 10.02 -9.54
C ARG A 100 7.41 10.58 -9.18
N ALA A 101 7.85 10.40 -7.95
CA ALA A 101 9.18 10.80 -7.50
C ALA A 101 10.25 9.71 -7.70
N GLY A 102 9.91 8.57 -8.34
CA GLY A 102 10.80 7.43 -8.49
C GLY A 102 11.16 6.72 -7.19
N ALA A 103 10.38 6.95 -6.12
CA ALA A 103 10.60 6.36 -4.80
C ALA A 103 9.85 5.04 -4.65
N ARG A 104 10.53 4.04 -4.09
CA ARG A 104 9.90 2.79 -3.63
C ARG A 104 9.85 2.77 -2.11
N VAL A 105 8.76 2.29 -1.57
CA VAL A 105 8.47 2.35 -0.13
C VAL A 105 8.05 0.99 0.41
N THR A 106 8.05 0.85 1.74
CA THR A 106 7.57 -0.35 2.41
C THR A 106 6.32 -0.02 3.21
N VAL A 107 5.22 -0.73 2.97
CA VAL A 107 3.97 -0.58 3.70
C VAL A 107 3.79 -1.74 4.67
N LEU A 108 3.79 -1.45 5.96
CA LEU A 108 3.47 -2.41 7.03
C LEU A 108 1.96 -2.34 7.22
N ALA A 109 1.23 -3.31 6.65
CA ALA A 109 -0.22 -3.23 6.56
C ALA A 109 -0.91 -3.90 7.74
N VAL A 110 -1.93 -3.25 8.29
CA VAL A 110 -2.85 -3.82 9.28
C VAL A 110 -3.78 -4.81 8.58
N GLY A 111 -3.96 -5.98 9.16
CA GLY A 111 -4.74 -7.06 8.55
C GLY A 111 -6.19 -6.69 8.28
N THR A 112 -6.90 -6.12 9.25
CA THR A 112 -8.29 -5.68 9.09
C THR A 112 -8.44 -4.61 8.01
N TRP A 113 -7.49 -3.69 7.88
CA TRP A 113 -7.48 -2.71 6.80
C TRP A 113 -7.38 -3.36 5.41
N LEU A 114 -6.57 -4.41 5.27
CA LEU A 114 -6.53 -5.20 4.04
C LEU A 114 -7.77 -6.05 3.82
N ALA A 115 -8.50 -6.43 4.89
CA ALA A 115 -9.78 -7.12 4.77
C ALA A 115 -10.85 -6.22 4.16
N GLU A 116 -10.89 -4.97 4.60
CA GLU A 116 -11.82 -3.94 4.11
C GLU A 116 -11.44 -3.45 2.70
N HIS A 117 -10.15 -3.44 2.40
CA HIS A 117 -9.59 -2.89 1.15
C HIS A 117 -8.60 -3.85 0.46
N PRO A 118 -9.02 -5.06 0.05
CA PRO A 118 -8.11 -6.10 -0.45
C PRO A 118 -7.33 -5.69 -1.70
N GLY A 119 -7.89 -4.81 -2.52
CA GLY A 119 -7.23 -4.26 -3.70
C GLY A 119 -5.98 -3.41 -3.40
N LEU A 120 -5.81 -2.93 -2.15
CA LEU A 120 -4.63 -2.16 -1.78
C LEU A 120 -3.37 -3.02 -1.69
N ALA A 121 -3.49 -4.30 -1.29
CA ALA A 121 -2.35 -5.21 -1.30
C ALA A 121 -1.75 -5.32 -2.71
N ARG A 122 -2.62 -5.45 -3.71
CA ARG A 122 -2.20 -5.48 -5.11
C ARG A 122 -1.64 -4.15 -5.57
N ARG A 123 -2.33 -3.03 -5.24
CA ARG A 123 -1.90 -1.68 -5.61
C ARG A 123 -0.50 -1.34 -5.11
N ILE A 124 -0.15 -1.79 -3.89
CA ILE A 124 1.19 -1.62 -3.30
C ILE A 124 2.22 -2.36 -4.16
N LEU A 125 1.98 -3.63 -4.47
CA LEU A 125 2.92 -4.46 -5.22
C LEU A 125 3.09 -4.00 -6.67
N ASP A 126 2.01 -3.64 -7.35
CA ASP A 126 2.03 -3.18 -8.75
C ASP A 126 2.78 -1.86 -8.91
N GLY A 127 2.83 -1.03 -7.88
CA GLY A 127 3.65 0.19 -7.81
C GLY A 127 5.13 -0.06 -7.55
N GLY A 128 5.57 -1.33 -7.45
CA GLY A 128 6.95 -1.68 -7.11
C GLY A 128 7.31 -1.45 -5.65
N HIS A 129 6.32 -1.30 -4.79
CA HIS A 129 6.49 -1.14 -3.35
C HIS A 129 6.51 -2.50 -2.65
N GLU A 130 6.95 -2.50 -1.41
CA GLU A 130 7.03 -3.68 -0.57
C GLU A 130 5.89 -3.69 0.46
N ILE A 131 5.36 -4.88 0.77
CA ILE A 131 4.33 -5.04 1.80
C ILE A 131 4.83 -5.90 2.94
N GLY A 132 4.45 -5.55 4.15
CA GLY A 132 4.75 -6.28 5.38
C GLY A 132 3.56 -6.29 6.35
N ASN A 133 3.76 -6.90 7.49
CA ASN A 133 2.77 -7.19 8.53
C ASN A 133 2.85 -6.15 9.65
N HIS A 134 1.71 -5.54 9.99
CA HIS A 134 1.58 -4.62 11.12
C HIS A 134 0.48 -5.05 12.09
N THR A 135 0.40 -6.35 12.39
CA THR A 135 -0.63 -7.04 13.18
C THR A 135 -2.02 -7.07 12.53
N GLU A 136 -2.94 -7.86 13.06
CA GLU A 136 -4.28 -8.00 12.49
C GLU A 136 -5.19 -6.81 12.80
N HIS A 137 -5.23 -6.37 14.08
CA HIS A 137 -6.14 -5.31 14.54
C HIS A 137 -5.42 -4.05 15.05
N HIS A 138 -4.10 -4.00 14.93
CA HIS A 138 -3.29 -2.88 15.44
C HIS A 138 -3.39 -2.70 16.96
N LEU A 139 -3.49 -3.80 17.71
CA LEU A 139 -3.54 -3.79 19.17
C LEU A 139 -2.14 -3.65 19.77
N ASP A 140 -2.06 -3.13 21.01
CA ASP A 140 -0.82 -3.14 21.76
C ASP A 140 -0.47 -4.58 22.20
N LEU A 141 0.53 -5.15 21.53
CA LEU A 141 0.96 -6.52 21.82
C LEU A 141 1.49 -6.71 23.24
N ALA A 142 1.93 -5.63 23.91
CA ALA A 142 2.41 -5.70 25.29
C ALA A 142 1.27 -5.83 26.30
N ALA A 143 0.06 -5.44 25.92
CA ALA A 143 -1.14 -5.55 26.75
C ALA A 143 -1.87 -6.90 26.59
N LEU A 144 -1.42 -7.76 25.64
CA LEU A 144 -2.03 -9.04 25.35
C LEU A 144 -1.30 -10.20 26.02
N ASP A 145 -2.02 -11.29 26.30
CA ASP A 145 -1.38 -12.55 26.62
C ASP A 145 -0.60 -13.12 25.41
N GLU A 146 0.26 -14.10 25.67
CA GLU A 146 1.14 -14.67 24.64
C GLU A 146 0.37 -15.25 23.46
N ARG A 147 -0.77 -15.91 23.70
CA ARG A 147 -1.60 -16.52 22.66
C ARG A 147 -2.25 -15.44 21.79
N ALA A 148 -2.85 -14.44 22.40
CA ALA A 148 -3.50 -13.34 21.71
C ALA A 148 -2.49 -12.51 20.93
N ALA A 149 -1.32 -12.21 21.50
CA ALA A 149 -0.24 -11.49 20.82
C ALA A 149 0.30 -12.29 19.61
N TYR A 150 0.44 -13.62 19.73
CA TYR A 150 0.82 -14.45 18.59
C TYR A 150 -0.24 -14.43 17.50
N GLU A 151 -1.53 -14.52 17.86
CA GLU A 151 -2.61 -14.53 16.88
C GLU A 151 -2.71 -13.23 16.11
N GLU A 152 -2.44 -12.09 16.73
CA GLU A 152 -2.33 -10.78 16.05
C GLU A 152 -1.30 -10.81 14.92
N ILE A 153 -0.15 -11.41 15.15
CA ILE A 153 0.90 -11.54 14.12
C ILE A 153 0.51 -12.57 13.06
N ALA A 154 0.04 -13.73 13.50
CA ALA A 154 -0.23 -14.88 12.64
C ALA A 154 -1.46 -14.68 11.74
N ALA A 155 -2.51 -14.02 12.23
CA ALA A 155 -3.71 -13.75 11.44
C ALA A 155 -3.41 -12.80 10.28
N CYS A 156 -2.68 -11.71 10.53
CA CYS A 156 -2.24 -10.80 9.48
C CYS A 156 -1.31 -11.52 8.47
N ALA A 157 -0.38 -12.34 8.94
CA ALA A 157 0.49 -13.13 8.06
C ALA A 157 -0.31 -14.07 7.14
N ARG A 158 -1.34 -14.75 7.67
CA ARG A 158 -2.24 -15.59 6.86
C ARG A 158 -3.03 -14.78 5.84
N ARG A 159 -3.50 -13.57 6.21
CA ARG A 159 -4.20 -12.66 5.31
C ARG A 159 -3.30 -12.20 4.17
N LEU A 160 -2.10 -11.72 4.48
CA LEU A 160 -1.11 -11.34 3.49
C LEU A 160 -0.83 -12.49 2.51
N ARG A 161 -0.63 -13.71 3.03
CA ARG A 161 -0.40 -14.89 2.19
C ARG A 161 -1.54 -15.16 1.21
N ARG A 162 -2.80 -15.01 1.66
CA ARG A 162 -3.96 -15.17 0.76
C ARG A 162 -4.03 -14.10 -0.32
N LEU A 163 -3.68 -12.85 0.00
CA LEU A 163 -3.78 -11.72 -0.92
C LEU A 163 -2.59 -11.60 -1.88
N THR A 164 -1.41 -12.05 -1.46
CA THR A 164 -0.14 -11.73 -2.14
C THR A 164 0.77 -12.93 -2.38
N GLY A 165 0.39 -14.13 -1.93
CA GLY A 165 1.23 -15.33 -2.03
C GLY A 165 2.34 -15.42 -0.97
N SER A 166 2.57 -14.38 -0.16
CA SER A 166 3.60 -14.31 0.88
C SER A 166 3.04 -13.74 2.19
N ILE A 167 3.70 -14.01 3.32
CA ILE A 167 3.38 -13.38 4.60
C ILE A 167 3.86 -11.91 4.69
N GLY A 168 4.42 -11.37 3.60
CA GLY A 168 5.06 -10.06 3.54
C GLY A 168 6.52 -10.11 3.98
N ALA A 169 7.32 -9.16 3.49
CA ALA A 169 8.77 -9.15 3.71
C ALA A 169 9.16 -8.87 5.16
N TRP A 170 8.36 -8.07 5.86
CA TRP A 170 8.68 -7.52 7.17
C TRP A 170 7.52 -7.65 8.15
N PHE A 171 7.88 -7.63 9.44
CA PHE A 171 6.95 -7.43 10.54
C PHE A 171 7.40 -6.22 11.36
N ARG A 172 6.44 -5.37 11.75
CA ARG A 172 6.58 -4.31 12.76
C ARG A 172 5.46 -4.48 13.78
N PRO A 173 5.77 -4.52 15.11
CA PRO A 173 4.71 -4.53 16.11
C PRO A 173 3.96 -3.19 16.15
N SER A 174 2.70 -3.22 16.55
CA SER A 174 1.90 -2.04 16.84
C SER A 174 1.72 -1.86 18.36
N PRO A 175 1.48 -0.65 18.85
CA PRO A 175 1.56 0.65 18.19
C PRO A 175 2.98 1.23 18.17
N THR A 176 3.98 0.46 18.57
CA THR A 176 5.38 0.89 18.69
C THR A 176 6.29 0.03 17.81
N ALA A 177 7.32 0.66 17.24
CA ALA A 177 8.38 -0.04 16.52
C ALA A 177 9.32 -0.86 17.46
N TYR A 178 9.08 -0.83 18.77
CA TYR A 178 9.83 -1.62 19.75
C TYR A 178 9.22 -3.00 19.92
N ALA A 179 10.02 -4.05 19.78
CA ALA A 179 9.64 -5.43 20.04
C ALA A 179 10.23 -5.93 21.34
N SER A 180 9.39 -6.22 22.34
CA SER A 180 9.82 -6.89 23.57
C SER A 180 10.41 -8.28 23.27
N PRO A 181 11.18 -8.90 24.19
CA PRO A 181 11.68 -10.26 23.99
C PRO A 181 10.57 -11.27 23.67
N LEU A 182 9.39 -11.14 24.26
CA LEU A 182 8.23 -11.96 23.95
C LEU A 182 7.82 -11.76 22.47
N VAL A 183 7.58 -10.52 22.06
CA VAL A 183 7.16 -10.20 20.68
C VAL A 183 8.20 -10.69 19.66
N GLN A 184 9.49 -10.60 20.00
CA GLN A 184 10.56 -11.14 19.16
C GLN A 184 10.45 -12.66 18.97
N ARG A 185 10.17 -13.43 20.03
CA ARG A 185 9.96 -14.89 19.93
C ARG A 185 8.73 -15.21 19.08
N LEU A 186 7.64 -14.48 19.30
CA LEU A 186 6.39 -14.69 18.56
C LEU A 186 6.52 -14.35 17.07
N ALA A 187 7.24 -13.29 16.74
CA ALA A 187 7.53 -12.93 15.36
C ALA A 187 8.36 -14.02 14.64
N ARG A 188 9.38 -14.55 15.30
CA ARG A 188 10.15 -15.70 14.76
C ARG A 188 9.27 -16.93 14.53
N ARG A 189 8.41 -17.26 15.48
CA ARG A 189 7.45 -18.35 15.39
C ARG A 189 6.48 -18.16 14.20
N ALA A 190 6.09 -16.91 13.92
CA ALA A 190 5.25 -16.57 12.78
C ALA A 190 5.99 -16.56 11.43
N GLY A 191 7.32 -16.71 11.42
CA GLY A 191 8.14 -16.78 10.21
C GLY A 191 8.96 -15.54 9.88
N TYR A 192 9.00 -14.53 10.77
CA TYR A 192 9.78 -13.31 10.57
C TYR A 192 11.16 -13.40 11.24
N PRO A 193 12.25 -13.50 10.47
CA PRO A 193 13.61 -13.59 11.02
C PRO A 193 14.09 -12.28 11.63
N HIS A 194 13.48 -11.17 11.24
CA HIS A 194 13.75 -9.82 11.76
C HIS A 194 12.46 -9.04 11.97
N VAL A 195 12.54 -8.04 12.84
CA VAL A 195 11.51 -7.00 13.05
C VAL A 195 12.04 -5.69 12.49
N LEU A 196 11.24 -5.01 11.66
CA LEU A 196 11.57 -3.71 11.12
C LEU A 196 11.19 -2.61 12.12
N GLY A 197 12.19 -1.99 12.74
CA GLY A 197 12.03 -0.76 13.51
C GLY A 197 12.21 0.47 12.63
N CYS A 198 12.48 1.61 13.28
CA CYS A 198 12.87 2.85 12.65
C CYS A 198 13.94 3.55 13.49
N ASP A 199 14.67 4.47 12.89
CA ASP A 199 15.57 5.43 13.56
C ASP A 199 15.12 6.87 13.38
N VAL A 200 14.08 7.10 12.54
CA VAL A 200 13.43 8.39 12.35
C VAL A 200 11.92 8.22 12.50
N GLU A 201 11.39 8.66 13.62
CA GLU A 201 9.95 8.73 13.87
C GLU A 201 9.41 10.08 13.40
N SER A 202 8.48 10.10 12.44
CA SER A 202 7.89 11.34 11.95
C SER A 202 7.00 12.04 12.98
N ARG A 203 6.39 11.26 13.88
CA ARG A 203 5.35 11.67 14.84
C ARG A 203 4.13 12.32 14.16
N ASP A 204 3.87 11.93 12.92
CA ASP A 204 2.77 12.46 12.11
C ASP A 204 1.39 12.11 12.69
N HIS A 205 1.30 11.02 13.48
CA HIS A 205 0.08 10.63 14.18
C HIS A 205 -0.42 11.71 15.17
N ALA A 206 0.48 12.51 15.74
CA ALA A 206 0.17 13.60 16.65
C ALA A 206 0.31 15.00 16.00
N ALA A 207 0.86 15.08 14.79
CA ALA A 207 1.11 16.35 14.13
C ALA A 207 -0.16 16.88 13.45
N THR A 208 -0.35 18.21 13.54
CA THR A 208 -1.41 18.94 12.86
C THR A 208 -0.88 19.86 11.74
N ARG A 209 0.44 20.02 11.65
CA ARG A 209 1.11 20.89 10.68
C ARG A 209 2.14 20.15 9.86
N VAL A 210 2.10 20.30 8.57
CA VAL A 210 3.07 19.77 7.60
C VAL A 210 4.50 20.12 7.99
N ALA A 211 4.76 21.39 8.34
CA ALA A 211 6.08 21.85 8.73
C ALA A 211 6.65 21.16 9.99
N THR A 212 5.81 20.62 10.87
CA THR A 212 6.25 19.86 12.03
C THR A 212 6.83 18.51 11.59
N VAL A 213 6.09 17.79 10.71
CA VAL A 213 6.52 16.50 10.17
C VAL A 213 7.79 16.66 9.34
N THR A 214 7.80 17.62 8.41
CA THR A 214 8.94 17.82 7.50
C THR A 214 10.21 18.21 8.24
N ARG A 215 10.16 19.15 9.20
CA ARG A 215 11.33 19.53 9.99
C ARG A 215 11.85 18.37 10.86
N LYS A 216 10.94 17.61 11.48
CA LYS A 216 11.31 16.46 12.33
C LYS A 216 12.07 15.43 11.50
N VAL A 217 11.49 14.99 10.38
CA VAL A 217 12.12 13.99 9.52
C VAL A 217 13.42 14.53 8.90
N ALA A 218 13.39 15.74 8.33
CA ALA A 218 14.58 16.33 7.72
C ALA A 218 15.73 16.51 8.71
N GLY A 219 15.44 16.84 9.98
CA GLY A 219 16.47 17.02 11.02
C GLY A 219 17.21 15.74 11.40
N GLU A 220 16.59 14.57 11.23
CA GLU A 220 17.14 13.27 11.62
C GLU A 220 17.57 12.39 10.43
N LEU A 221 17.14 12.75 9.23
CA LEU A 221 17.38 12.00 8.00
C LEU A 221 18.86 11.93 7.64
N ARG A 222 19.36 10.72 7.40
CA ARG A 222 20.74 10.43 6.98
C ARG A 222 20.81 9.16 6.15
N ASN A 223 21.95 8.85 5.60
CA ASN A 223 22.16 7.58 4.90
C ASN A 223 21.69 6.39 5.76
N GLY A 224 20.98 5.46 5.16
CA GLY A 224 20.50 4.27 5.83
C GLY A 224 19.31 4.49 6.76
N SER A 225 18.74 5.69 6.88
CA SER A 225 17.57 5.91 7.74
C SER A 225 16.37 5.08 7.32
N VAL A 226 15.67 4.55 8.31
CA VAL A 226 14.33 3.98 8.20
C VAL A 226 13.36 4.96 8.84
N VAL A 227 12.53 5.60 8.02
CA VAL A 227 11.56 6.62 8.45
C VAL A 227 10.21 5.96 8.64
N GLU A 228 9.58 6.20 9.79
CA GLU A 228 8.21 5.76 10.06
C GLU A 228 7.21 6.89 9.78
N LEU A 229 6.16 6.56 9.04
CA LEU A 229 5.09 7.44 8.59
C LEU A 229 3.74 6.71 8.65
N SER A 230 2.63 7.44 8.68
CA SER A 230 1.27 6.88 8.65
C SER A 230 0.62 7.09 7.29
N LEU A 231 0.15 6.01 6.64
CA LEU A 231 -0.34 6.07 5.27
C LEU A 231 -1.68 6.80 5.13
N GLY A 232 -2.58 6.67 6.10
CA GLY A 232 -3.93 7.22 6.05
C GLY A 232 -4.11 8.58 6.76
N ARG A 233 -3.06 9.42 6.84
CA ARG A 233 -3.10 10.73 7.52
C ARG A 233 -2.95 11.88 6.52
N PRO A 234 -3.89 12.84 6.46
CA PRO A 234 -3.80 14.00 5.55
C PRO A 234 -2.47 14.75 5.68
N VAL A 235 -2.04 15.05 6.92
CA VAL A 235 -0.79 15.78 7.19
C VAL A 235 0.45 15.07 6.61
N THR A 236 0.47 13.72 6.64
CA THR A 236 1.54 12.91 6.06
C THR A 236 1.53 13.02 4.55
N ILE A 237 0.34 12.91 3.95
CA ILE A 237 0.18 13.00 2.51
C ILE A 237 0.62 14.38 2.01
N GLU A 238 0.26 15.45 2.70
CA GLU A 238 0.70 16.80 2.37
C GLU A 238 2.20 17.02 2.56
N ALA A 239 2.80 16.41 3.60
CA ALA A 239 4.24 16.50 3.87
C ALA A 239 5.10 15.70 2.86
N LEU A 240 4.53 14.64 2.29
CA LEU A 240 5.27 13.67 1.48
C LEU A 240 6.04 14.29 0.27
N PRO A 241 5.47 15.21 -0.53
CA PRO A 241 6.23 15.84 -1.62
C PRO A 241 7.46 16.62 -1.12
N LEU A 242 7.34 17.28 0.02
CA LEU A 242 8.45 18.03 0.63
C LEU A 242 9.54 17.10 1.15
N LEU A 243 9.15 15.96 1.75
CA LEU A 243 10.08 14.93 2.20
C LEU A 243 10.82 14.29 1.03
N LEU A 244 10.12 13.95 -0.06
CA LEU A 244 10.72 13.38 -1.26
C LEU A 244 11.68 14.37 -1.94
N ALA A 245 11.31 15.65 -2.00
CA ALA A 245 12.19 16.72 -2.51
C ALA A 245 13.45 16.88 -1.64
N GLU A 246 13.31 16.82 -0.32
CA GLU A 246 14.45 16.90 0.61
C GLU A 246 15.38 15.70 0.50
N ILE A 247 14.82 14.48 0.35
CA ILE A 247 15.58 13.26 0.07
C ILE A 247 16.42 13.45 -1.20
N GLY A 248 15.81 13.89 -2.30
CA GLY A 248 16.50 14.14 -3.56
C GLY A 248 17.54 15.25 -3.45
N ARG A 249 17.24 16.37 -2.77
CA ARG A 249 18.17 17.48 -2.54
C ARG A 249 19.45 17.05 -1.79
N ARG A 250 19.35 16.03 -0.92
CA ARG A 250 20.50 15.43 -0.21
C ARG A 250 21.22 14.36 -1.04
N GLY A 251 20.82 14.12 -2.26
CA GLY A 251 21.38 13.03 -3.08
C GLY A 251 21.01 11.63 -2.54
N LEU A 252 19.95 11.52 -1.73
CA LEU A 252 19.48 10.24 -1.20
C LEU A 252 18.44 9.62 -2.14
N HIS A 253 18.32 8.29 -2.08
CA HIS A 253 17.34 7.53 -2.83
C HIS A 253 16.38 6.80 -1.88
N ALA A 254 15.07 7.03 -2.05
CA ALA A 254 14.05 6.31 -1.32
C ALA A 254 13.84 4.92 -1.96
N VAL A 255 14.17 3.87 -1.21
CA VAL A 255 14.09 2.47 -1.63
C VAL A 255 13.25 1.66 -0.63
N THR A 256 12.89 0.42 -0.98
CA THR A 256 12.24 -0.48 -0.01
C THR A 256 13.19 -0.85 1.13
N ALA A 257 12.63 -1.31 2.26
CA ALA A 257 13.45 -1.75 3.40
C ALA A 257 14.39 -2.90 3.03
N THR A 258 13.92 -3.83 2.19
CA THR A 258 14.77 -4.92 1.69
C THR A 258 15.92 -4.38 0.84
N GLU A 259 15.66 -3.49 -0.10
CA GLU A 259 16.70 -2.87 -0.94
C GLU A 259 17.70 -2.01 -0.15
N LEU A 260 17.23 -1.38 0.94
CA LEU A 260 18.10 -0.63 1.84
C LEU A 260 19.16 -1.53 2.48
N LEU A 261 18.79 -2.78 2.81
CA LEU A 261 19.64 -3.74 3.49
C LEU A 261 20.43 -4.65 2.55
N ASP A 262 19.97 -4.81 1.32
CA ASP A 262 20.66 -5.63 0.32
C ASP A 262 22.03 -5.04 -0.03
N ARG A 263 23.06 -5.84 0.14
CA ARG A 263 24.39 -5.55 -0.41
C ARG A 263 24.42 -5.98 -1.88
N PRO A 264 24.85 -5.12 -2.83
CA PRO A 264 25.12 -5.56 -4.18
C PRO A 264 26.17 -6.66 -4.17
N ALA A 265 25.99 -7.68 -5.01
CA ALA A 265 26.91 -8.82 -5.11
C ALA A 265 28.39 -8.45 -5.37
N ALA A 266 28.65 -7.23 -5.84
CA ALA A 266 30.01 -6.74 -6.12
C ALA A 266 30.87 -6.43 -4.87
N ASP A 267 30.24 -6.25 -3.68
CA ASP A 267 30.97 -5.90 -2.45
C ASP A 267 31.47 -7.12 -1.65
N VAL A 268 31.00 -8.33 -2.00
CA VAL A 268 31.40 -9.57 -1.28
C VAL A 268 32.84 -9.97 -1.58
N THR A 269 33.40 -9.54 -2.72
CA THR A 269 34.74 -9.91 -3.15
C THR A 269 35.87 -9.06 -2.55
N ARG A 270 35.54 -7.94 -1.88
CA ARG A 270 36.54 -6.98 -1.36
C ARG A 270 36.95 -7.22 0.10
N THR A 271 36.21 -8.07 0.84
CA THR A 271 36.46 -8.31 2.29
C THR A 271 37.24 -9.61 2.55
N ALA A 272 37.71 -10.30 1.52
CA ALA A 272 38.49 -11.54 1.64
C ALA A 272 39.94 -11.35 1.13
N ARG A 273 40.58 -10.23 1.46
CA ARG A 273 42.04 -10.06 1.31
C ARG A 273 42.63 -9.48 2.58
#